data_a9b6d97d759f27489134f5cf78fab8d9
#
_entry.id   a9b6d97d759f27489134f5cf78fab8d9
#
_cell.length_a   1.000
_cell.length_b   1.000
_cell.length_c   1.000
_cell.angle_alpha   90.00
_cell.angle_beta   90.00
_cell.angle_gamma   90.00
#
_symmetry.space_group_name_H-M   'P 1'
#
loop_
_entity.id
_entity.type
_entity.pdbx_description
1 polymer ?
#
loop_
_entity_poly.entity_id
_entity_poly.type
_entity_poly.pdbx_seq_one_letter_code
_entity_poly.pdbx_strand_id
1 'polypeptide(L)'
;MTTRPENTGPRRRTARRRATLLAAALALGALTASACADDQPPSLFADGKVLVGTKNDQPGTAVVRNYKFSGFDTTVARQVLKAVGAKADFGIVPSEDRRAVLTDKTKDLVVATYSITVDRMKALDFAGPYATTYQGLMVRRNDHRIKKPDDVNGKRVCTWPGTTSATTLEGPQYDRIAVYEQPDASTCINDLKVKKTADAVSTDQMILYGFTQENPDLKVVPDITYGSANQYGIAMAKGHRQDCLKLRDALREYIGDNTWSQDFATSLPSIPKADATWETDFKPRIETVDSLSCRDRPRT
;
A
#
# COMPACT_ATOMS: atom_id res chain seq x y z
N MET A 1 -98.83 46.10 24.88
CA MET A 1 -98.75 46.12 26.38
C MET A 1 -97.62 45.24 26.78
N THR A 2 -96.58 45.85 27.30
CA THR A 2 -95.78 45.40 28.48
C THR A 2 -95.10 44.05 28.30
N THR A 3 -93.92 43.78 28.55
CA THR A 3 -92.72 44.48 29.09
C THR A 3 -91.55 43.55 28.97
N ARG A 4 -90.38 44.10 28.89
CA ARG A 4 -89.04 43.51 29.16
C ARG A 4 -88.95 42.83 30.55
N PRO A 5 -87.93 42.07 30.93
CA PRO A 5 -86.49 42.37 30.70
C PRO A 5 -85.54 41.13 30.55
N GLU A 6 -84.41 41.42 30.01
CA GLU A 6 -83.01 41.19 30.41
C GLU A 6 -82.65 40.14 31.44
N ASN A 7 -81.67 39.33 31.16
CA ASN A 7 -80.41 39.34 31.89
C ASN A 7 -79.34 38.34 31.38
N THR A 8 -78.28 38.83 30.91
CA THR A 8 -76.85 38.69 31.24
C THR A 8 -76.32 37.34 31.74
N GLY A 9 -75.26 36.90 31.12
CA GLY A 9 -74.28 36.10 31.80
C GLY A 9 -73.14 35.62 30.85
N PRO A 10 -71.91 35.82 31.20
CA PRO A 10 -70.78 35.83 30.23
C PRO A 10 -69.85 34.67 30.38
N ARG A 11 -68.95 34.59 29.32
CA ARG A 11 -67.62 34.10 29.41
C ARG A 11 -67.36 32.61 29.65
N ARG A 12 -67.11 31.85 28.55
CA ARG A 12 -66.10 30.76 28.50
C ARG A 12 -65.58 30.63 27.09
N ARG A 13 -64.69 31.53 26.65
CA ARG A 13 -63.99 31.45 25.33
C ARG A 13 -62.52 31.83 25.43
N THR A 14 -61.76 31.46 26.44
CA THR A 14 -60.33 31.77 26.53
C THR A 14 -59.43 30.59 26.92
N ALA A 15 -59.98 29.41 27.17
CA ALA A 15 -59.15 28.25 27.58
C ALA A 15 -58.72 27.32 26.42
N ARG A 16 -59.35 27.42 25.24
CA ARG A 16 -59.02 26.51 24.08
C ARG A 16 -57.94 27.01 23.14
N ARG A 17 -57.52 28.27 23.22
CA ARG A 17 -56.46 28.81 22.33
C ARG A 17 -55.03 28.71 22.85
N ARG A 18 -54.84 28.40 24.13
CA ARG A 18 -53.49 28.21 24.73
C ARG A 18 -52.98 26.79 24.67
N ALA A 19 -53.83 25.78 24.54
CA ALA A 19 -53.42 24.38 24.40
C ALA A 19 -52.93 23.96 23.03
N THR A 20 -53.34 24.67 21.98
CA THR A 20 -52.94 24.39 20.58
C THR A 20 -51.63 25.01 20.19
N LEU A 21 -51.09 26.00 20.90
CA LEU A 21 -49.79 26.62 20.63
C LEU A 21 -48.63 25.89 21.30
N LEU A 22 -48.84 25.10 22.32
CA LEU A 22 -47.81 24.28 22.99
C LEU A 22 -47.57 22.93 22.28
N ALA A 23 -48.52 22.41 21.52
CA ALA A 23 -48.37 21.17 20.76
C ALA A 23 -47.61 21.38 19.43
N ALA A 24 -47.63 22.61 18.87
CA ALA A 24 -46.89 22.94 17.66
C ALA A 24 -45.39 23.22 17.88
N ALA A 25 -45.01 23.64 19.13
CA ALA A 25 -43.61 23.90 19.48
C ALA A 25 -42.81 22.62 19.78
N LEU A 26 -43.45 21.53 20.17
CA LEU A 26 -42.83 20.22 20.42
C LEU A 26 -42.66 19.38 19.16
N ALA A 27 -43.37 19.66 18.07
CA ALA A 27 -43.24 18.97 16.80
C ALA A 27 -42.09 19.53 15.89
N LEU A 28 -41.63 20.77 16.17
CA LEU A 28 -40.50 21.37 15.41
C LEU A 28 -39.11 21.03 16.02
N GLY A 29 -39.06 20.50 17.24
CA GLY A 29 -37.83 20.13 17.91
C GLY A 29 -37.30 18.73 17.58
N ALA A 30 -38.09 17.89 16.90
CA ALA A 30 -37.72 16.49 16.60
C ALA A 30 -37.12 16.29 15.19
N LEU A 31 -36.96 17.35 14.40
CA LEU A 31 -36.46 17.25 13.00
C LEU A 31 -35.01 17.70 12.79
N THR A 32 -34.27 18.02 13.87
CA THR A 32 -32.86 18.47 13.75
C THR A 32 -31.84 17.48 14.28
N ALA A 33 -32.24 16.24 14.57
CA ALA A 33 -31.32 15.19 15.04
C ALA A 33 -30.94 14.16 13.97
N SER A 34 -31.00 14.51 12.68
CA SER A 34 -30.65 13.60 11.60
C SER A 34 -29.76 14.28 10.55
N ALA A 35 -28.57 14.75 10.98
CA ALA A 35 -27.57 15.20 10.01
C ALA A 35 -26.16 15.14 10.61
N CYS A 36 -25.78 13.98 11.10
CA CYS A 36 -24.39 13.53 11.08
C CYS A 36 -24.43 12.11 10.51
N ALA A 37 -24.90 11.95 9.29
CA ALA A 37 -24.53 10.81 8.47
C ALA A 37 -23.03 10.96 8.33
N ASP A 38 -22.29 10.05 8.93
CA ASP A 38 -20.85 9.92 8.77
C ASP A 38 -20.62 9.74 7.26
N ASP A 39 -20.09 10.77 6.61
CA ASP A 39 -19.87 10.84 5.16
C ASP A 39 -18.65 9.97 4.76
N GLN A 40 -18.42 8.91 5.54
CA GLN A 40 -17.36 7.93 5.33
C GLN A 40 -17.80 6.98 4.21
N PRO A 41 -16.93 6.72 3.24
CA PRO A 41 -17.22 5.72 2.21
C PRO A 41 -17.44 4.35 2.85
N PRO A 42 -18.22 3.46 2.20
CA PRO A 42 -18.38 2.09 2.66
C PRO A 42 -17.03 1.40 2.90
N SER A 43 -16.97 0.50 3.88
CA SER A 43 -15.74 -0.26 4.12
C SER A 43 -15.35 -1.06 2.88
N LEU A 44 -14.06 -1.08 2.54
CA LEU A 44 -13.48 -1.91 1.48
C LEU A 44 -13.69 -3.42 1.72
N PHE A 45 -14.05 -3.80 2.94
CA PHE A 45 -14.23 -5.20 3.35
C PHE A 45 -15.71 -5.61 3.44
N ALA A 46 -16.65 -4.69 3.12
CA ALA A 46 -18.09 -4.92 3.33
C ALA A 46 -18.62 -6.18 2.63
N ASP A 47 -18.15 -6.43 1.41
CA ASP A 47 -18.59 -7.56 0.59
C ASP A 47 -17.76 -8.84 0.81
N GLY A 48 -16.81 -8.81 1.74
CA GLY A 48 -15.91 -9.93 2.02
C GLY A 48 -14.94 -10.28 0.88
N LYS A 49 -14.93 -9.51 -0.21
CA LYS A 49 -14.04 -9.65 -1.37
C LYS A 49 -13.41 -8.32 -1.71
N VAL A 50 -12.08 -8.30 -1.85
CA VAL A 50 -11.28 -7.09 -2.05
C VAL A 50 -10.46 -7.22 -3.34
N LEU A 51 -10.57 -6.26 -4.23
CA LEU A 51 -9.80 -6.20 -5.48
C LEU A 51 -8.37 -5.71 -5.18
N VAL A 52 -7.39 -6.62 -5.27
CA VAL A 52 -6.00 -6.32 -4.93
C VAL A 52 -5.12 -6.26 -6.18
N GLY A 53 -4.54 -5.09 -6.43
CA GLY A 53 -3.51 -4.92 -7.46
C GLY A 53 -2.16 -5.44 -6.97
N THR A 54 -1.50 -6.29 -7.76
CA THR A 54 -0.17 -6.83 -7.44
C THR A 54 0.69 -6.98 -8.69
N LYS A 55 1.98 -7.24 -8.53
CA LYS A 55 2.90 -7.51 -9.63
C LYS A 55 2.67 -8.94 -10.19
N ASN A 56 3.18 -9.18 -11.38
CA ASN A 56 3.08 -10.48 -12.04
C ASN A 56 4.42 -11.05 -12.51
N ASP A 57 5.49 -10.27 -12.41
CA ASP A 57 6.78 -10.48 -13.05
C ASP A 57 7.97 -10.48 -12.07
N GLN A 58 7.72 -10.50 -10.77
CA GLN A 58 8.74 -10.41 -9.73
C GLN A 58 8.75 -11.70 -8.88
N PRO A 59 9.53 -12.72 -9.27
CA PRO A 59 9.65 -13.96 -8.50
C PRO A 59 9.98 -13.68 -7.03
N GLY A 60 9.42 -14.47 -6.13
CA GLY A 60 9.60 -14.31 -4.70
C GLY A 60 8.75 -13.19 -4.06
N THR A 61 8.51 -12.07 -4.74
CA THR A 61 7.64 -10.99 -4.24
C THR A 61 6.22 -11.10 -4.77
N ALA A 62 6.02 -11.02 -6.09
CA ALA A 62 4.73 -11.27 -6.73
C ALA A 62 4.91 -11.74 -8.17
N VAL A 63 4.47 -12.94 -8.48
CA VAL A 63 4.55 -13.56 -9.81
C VAL A 63 3.26 -14.30 -10.15
N VAL A 64 2.92 -14.32 -11.44
CA VAL A 64 1.80 -15.11 -11.96
C VAL A 64 2.33 -16.29 -12.77
N ARG A 65 1.92 -17.51 -12.38
CA ARG A 65 2.19 -18.74 -13.10
C ARG A 65 0.93 -19.58 -13.19
N ASN A 66 0.57 -20.02 -14.39
CA ASN A 66 -0.64 -20.81 -14.61
C ASN A 66 -1.89 -20.16 -13.96
N TYR A 67 -2.06 -18.84 -14.16
CA TYR A 67 -3.15 -18.03 -13.59
C TYR A 67 -3.17 -17.96 -12.05
N LYS A 68 -2.13 -18.39 -11.37
CA LYS A 68 -2.02 -18.33 -9.91
C LYS A 68 -1.03 -17.27 -9.49
N PHE A 69 -1.47 -16.37 -8.62
CA PHE A 69 -0.65 -15.38 -7.97
C PHE A 69 0.07 -15.96 -6.76
N SER A 70 1.39 -15.77 -6.69
CA SER A 70 2.24 -16.25 -5.59
C SER A 70 3.37 -15.27 -5.28
N GLY A 71 3.99 -15.42 -4.11
CA GLY A 71 5.06 -14.59 -3.60
C GLY A 71 4.65 -13.82 -2.35
N PHE A 72 5.61 -13.12 -1.73
CA PHE A 72 5.46 -12.52 -0.42
C PHE A 72 4.34 -11.46 -0.37
N ASP A 73 4.25 -10.57 -1.37
CA ASP A 73 3.19 -9.55 -1.44
C ASP A 73 1.79 -10.18 -1.42
N THR A 74 1.60 -11.25 -2.20
CA THR A 74 0.31 -11.94 -2.25
C THR A 74 0.01 -12.71 -0.96
N THR A 75 1.04 -13.20 -0.29
CA THR A 75 0.92 -13.87 1.02
C THR A 75 0.52 -12.85 2.09
N VAL A 76 1.22 -11.71 2.17
CA VAL A 76 0.85 -10.61 3.07
C VAL A 76 -0.60 -10.18 2.86
N ALA A 77 -1.01 -9.94 1.60
CA ALA A 77 -2.38 -9.55 1.29
C ALA A 77 -3.41 -10.58 1.78
N ARG A 78 -3.15 -11.90 1.60
CA ARG A 78 -4.04 -12.96 2.10
C ARG A 78 -4.10 -13.00 3.61
N GLN A 79 -2.97 -12.87 4.31
CA GLN A 79 -2.90 -12.91 5.77
C GLN A 79 -3.69 -11.76 6.39
N VAL A 80 -3.43 -10.53 5.97
CA VAL A 80 -4.09 -9.34 6.54
C VAL A 80 -5.57 -9.27 6.18
N LEU A 81 -5.96 -9.67 4.97
CA LEU A 81 -7.37 -9.68 4.58
C LEU A 81 -8.15 -10.78 5.31
N LYS A 82 -7.54 -11.93 5.55
CA LYS A 82 -8.13 -13.00 6.38
C LYS A 82 -8.42 -12.48 7.80
N ALA A 83 -7.51 -11.71 8.39
CA ALA A 83 -7.67 -11.16 9.74
C ALA A 83 -8.84 -10.16 9.82
N VAL A 84 -9.16 -9.44 8.74
CA VAL A 84 -10.32 -8.53 8.68
C VAL A 84 -11.59 -9.17 8.07
N GLY A 85 -11.61 -10.50 7.91
CA GLY A 85 -12.77 -11.25 7.43
C GLY A 85 -13.02 -11.17 5.91
N ALA A 86 -12.00 -10.78 5.12
CA ALA A 86 -12.12 -10.61 3.67
C ALA A 86 -11.18 -11.55 2.90
N LYS A 87 -11.35 -11.62 1.57
CA LYS A 87 -10.54 -12.42 0.65
C LYS A 87 -10.02 -11.54 -0.49
N ALA A 88 -8.75 -11.74 -0.88
CA ALA A 88 -8.15 -11.07 -2.01
C ALA A 88 -8.63 -11.65 -3.34
N ASP A 89 -9.02 -10.76 -4.26
CA ASP A 89 -9.16 -11.02 -5.68
C ASP A 89 -8.05 -10.28 -6.43
N PHE A 90 -7.03 -11.02 -6.84
CA PHE A 90 -5.82 -10.43 -7.40
C PHE A 90 -5.97 -10.04 -8.87
N GLY A 91 -5.41 -8.88 -9.21
CA GLY A 91 -5.23 -8.43 -10.58
C GLY A 91 -3.85 -7.82 -10.78
N ILE A 92 -3.36 -7.84 -12.03
CA ILE A 92 -2.05 -7.33 -12.39
C ILE A 92 -2.07 -5.80 -12.41
N VAL A 93 -1.01 -5.18 -11.86
CA VAL A 93 -0.81 -3.72 -11.90
C VAL A 93 0.66 -3.41 -12.24
N PRO A 94 0.93 -2.70 -13.34
CA PRO A 94 2.24 -2.13 -13.64
C PRO A 94 2.71 -1.17 -12.53
N SER A 95 4.02 -0.96 -12.41
CA SER A 95 4.54 -0.11 -11.33
C SER A 95 4.09 1.35 -11.43
N GLU A 96 3.98 1.88 -12.63
CA GLU A 96 3.53 3.24 -12.90
C GLU A 96 2.04 3.45 -12.62
N ASP A 97 1.20 2.41 -12.79
CA ASP A 97 -0.25 2.50 -12.65
C ASP A 97 -0.75 2.31 -11.20
N ARG A 98 0.13 1.97 -10.25
CA ARG A 98 -0.25 1.65 -8.85
C ARG A 98 -1.08 2.74 -8.18
N ARG A 99 -0.81 4.01 -8.50
CA ARG A 99 -1.59 5.14 -7.99
C ARG A 99 -2.93 5.27 -8.72
N ALA A 100 -2.92 5.23 -10.05
CA ALA A 100 -4.09 5.44 -10.88
C ALA A 100 -5.19 4.43 -10.56
N VAL A 101 -4.88 3.13 -10.49
CA VAL A 101 -5.88 2.08 -10.20
C VAL A 101 -6.59 2.24 -8.86
N LEU A 102 -5.97 2.94 -7.89
CA LEU A 102 -6.59 3.26 -6.59
C LEU A 102 -7.44 4.53 -6.68
N THR A 103 -6.95 5.59 -7.33
CA THR A 103 -7.69 6.84 -7.49
C THR A 103 -8.92 6.67 -8.39
N ASP A 104 -8.82 5.81 -9.40
CA ASP A 104 -9.89 5.48 -10.34
C ASP A 104 -10.81 4.35 -9.82
N LYS A 105 -10.53 3.85 -8.60
CA LYS A 105 -11.31 2.82 -7.91
C LYS A 105 -11.47 1.51 -8.71
N THR A 106 -10.49 1.18 -9.57
CA THR A 106 -10.44 -0.10 -10.29
C THR A 106 -9.81 -1.20 -9.45
N LYS A 107 -9.10 -0.80 -8.38
CA LYS A 107 -8.62 -1.65 -7.30
C LYS A 107 -8.92 -0.99 -5.95
N ASP A 108 -9.20 -1.83 -4.94
CA ASP A 108 -9.42 -1.39 -3.57
C ASP A 108 -8.08 -1.23 -2.84
N LEU A 109 -7.17 -2.16 -3.06
CA LEU A 109 -5.82 -2.18 -2.48
C LEU A 109 -4.76 -2.42 -3.56
N VAL A 110 -3.55 -1.93 -3.30
CA VAL A 110 -2.34 -2.31 -4.03
C VAL A 110 -1.31 -2.85 -3.04
N VAL A 111 -0.90 -4.12 -3.27
CA VAL A 111 0.19 -4.80 -2.55
C VAL A 111 1.15 -5.32 -3.62
N ALA A 112 2.15 -4.50 -3.94
CA ALA A 112 2.92 -4.64 -5.16
C ALA A 112 4.33 -4.03 -5.01
N THR A 113 5.11 -4.44 -3.98
CA THR A 113 6.41 -3.84 -3.66
C THR A 113 6.34 -2.30 -3.67
N TYR A 114 5.28 -1.75 -3.05
CA TYR A 114 4.95 -0.34 -3.16
C TYR A 114 5.50 0.45 -1.97
N SER A 115 6.64 1.13 -2.18
CA SER A 115 7.30 1.92 -1.14
C SER A 115 6.42 3.06 -0.65
N ILE A 116 6.30 3.19 0.66
CA ILE A 116 5.70 4.34 1.34
C ILE A 116 6.64 5.54 1.18
N THR A 117 6.21 6.59 0.52
CA THR A 117 6.96 7.84 0.38
C THR A 117 6.07 9.03 0.76
N VAL A 118 6.71 10.13 1.18
CA VAL A 118 5.98 11.36 1.53
C VAL A 118 5.06 11.80 0.40
N ASP A 119 5.52 11.71 -0.85
CA ASP A 119 4.73 12.11 -2.01
C ASP A 119 3.52 11.21 -2.25
N ARG A 120 3.71 9.89 -2.15
CA ARG A 120 2.62 8.92 -2.27
C ARG A 120 1.59 9.04 -1.14
N MET A 121 2.03 9.32 0.10
CA MET A 121 1.15 9.53 1.26
C MET A 121 0.23 10.74 1.11
N LYS A 122 0.58 11.74 0.30
CA LYS A 122 -0.31 12.88 0.00
C LYS A 122 -1.58 12.45 -0.74
N ALA A 123 -1.47 11.45 -1.60
CA ALA A 123 -2.56 11.00 -2.48
C ALA A 123 -3.24 9.70 -2.02
N LEU A 124 -2.54 8.87 -1.25
CA LEU A 124 -2.96 7.54 -0.84
C LEU A 124 -2.79 7.35 0.67
N ASP A 125 -3.59 6.46 1.26
CA ASP A 125 -3.32 5.92 2.58
C ASP A 125 -2.52 4.61 2.45
N PHE A 126 -1.64 4.36 3.42
CA PHE A 126 -0.84 3.15 3.49
C PHE A 126 -1.01 2.49 4.85
N ALA A 127 -1.27 1.19 4.88
CA ALA A 127 -1.03 0.35 6.05
C ALA A 127 0.33 -0.33 5.86
N GLY A 128 1.23 -0.15 6.83
CA GLY A 128 2.58 -0.69 6.70
C GLY A 128 3.64 0.08 7.48
N PRO A 129 4.91 -0.32 7.31
CA PRO A 129 5.40 -1.25 6.29
C PRO A 129 5.12 -2.72 6.61
N TYR A 130 5.01 -3.54 5.56
CA TYR A 130 5.02 -4.99 5.70
C TYR A 130 6.39 -5.62 5.40
N ALA A 131 7.31 -4.87 4.80
CA ALA A 131 8.70 -5.22 4.59
C ALA A 131 9.56 -3.97 4.49
N THR A 132 10.82 -4.09 4.89
CA THR A 132 11.91 -3.13 4.65
C THR A 132 12.85 -3.72 3.62
N THR A 133 13.42 -2.92 2.73
CA THR A 133 14.41 -3.35 1.76
C THR A 133 15.29 -2.18 1.34
N TYR A 134 16.38 -2.46 0.62
CA TYR A 134 17.31 -1.44 0.12
C TYR A 134 17.41 -1.58 -1.39
N GLN A 135 17.56 -0.48 -2.10
CA GLN A 135 17.89 -0.55 -3.52
C GLN A 135 19.31 -1.07 -3.70
N GLY A 136 19.47 -2.07 -4.55
CA GLY A 136 20.75 -2.71 -4.85
C GLY A 136 21.02 -2.86 -6.33
N LEU A 137 21.97 -3.72 -6.65
CA LEU A 137 22.35 -4.07 -8.02
C LEU A 137 22.37 -5.58 -8.22
N MET A 138 21.91 -5.99 -9.39
CA MET A 138 22.09 -7.35 -9.93
C MET A 138 22.98 -7.31 -11.18
N VAL A 139 23.89 -8.27 -11.25
CA VAL A 139 24.79 -8.47 -12.39
C VAL A 139 24.83 -9.94 -12.80
N ARG A 140 25.40 -10.24 -13.96
CA ARG A 140 25.71 -11.64 -14.32
C ARG A 140 26.68 -12.24 -13.30
N ARG A 141 26.51 -13.50 -12.94
CA ARG A 141 27.29 -14.18 -11.89
C ARG A 141 28.81 -14.10 -12.13
N ASN A 142 29.22 -14.21 -13.38
CA ASN A 142 30.63 -14.17 -13.79
C ASN A 142 31.13 -12.75 -14.10
N ASP A 143 30.31 -11.72 -13.86
CA ASP A 143 30.75 -10.34 -13.97
C ASP A 143 31.36 -9.88 -12.65
N HIS A 144 32.61 -9.48 -12.68
CA HIS A 144 33.38 -9.02 -11.52
C HIS A 144 33.80 -7.55 -11.66
N ARG A 145 33.24 -6.82 -12.64
CA ARG A 145 33.59 -5.42 -12.91
C ARG A 145 32.92 -4.46 -11.93
N ILE A 146 31.86 -4.86 -11.25
CA ILE A 146 31.13 -4.04 -10.27
C ILE A 146 31.27 -4.72 -8.90
N LYS A 147 32.06 -4.09 -8.02
CA LYS A 147 32.35 -4.57 -6.65
C LYS A 147 32.08 -3.50 -5.58
N LYS A 148 32.09 -2.24 -5.95
CA LYS A 148 31.80 -1.08 -5.09
C LYS A 148 30.97 -0.05 -5.85
N PRO A 149 30.33 0.91 -5.18
CA PRO A 149 29.42 1.87 -5.82
C PRO A 149 30.01 2.61 -7.02
N ASP A 150 31.29 3.02 -6.96
CA ASP A 150 31.92 3.77 -8.04
C ASP A 150 32.13 2.95 -9.32
N ASP A 151 32.19 1.63 -9.23
CA ASP A 151 32.39 0.75 -10.40
C ASP A 151 31.20 0.78 -11.36
N VAL A 152 30.06 1.33 -10.92
CA VAL A 152 28.83 1.47 -11.72
C VAL A 152 28.90 2.66 -12.67
N ASN A 153 29.82 3.60 -12.44
CA ASN A 153 30.02 4.75 -13.31
C ASN A 153 30.33 4.30 -14.75
N GLY A 154 29.60 4.87 -15.71
CA GLY A 154 29.69 4.52 -17.13
C GLY A 154 29.06 3.17 -17.49
N LYS A 155 28.43 2.45 -16.56
CA LYS A 155 27.72 1.20 -16.84
C LYS A 155 26.28 1.47 -17.25
N ARG A 156 25.74 0.63 -18.12
CA ARG A 156 24.33 0.65 -18.53
C ARG A 156 23.52 -0.06 -17.45
N VAL A 157 22.75 0.71 -16.71
CA VAL A 157 21.92 0.20 -15.61
C VAL A 157 20.45 0.30 -16.00
N CYS A 158 19.77 -0.85 -16.03
CA CYS A 158 18.33 -0.93 -16.30
C CYS A 158 17.53 -0.77 -15.03
N THR A 159 16.46 0.00 -15.11
CA THR A 159 15.39 0.14 -14.11
C THR A 159 14.06 0.28 -14.84
N TRP A 160 12.94 0.58 -14.14
CA TRP A 160 11.63 0.76 -14.78
C TRP A 160 10.80 1.85 -14.10
N PRO A 161 9.86 2.48 -14.84
CA PRO A 161 9.14 3.66 -14.39
C PRO A 161 8.22 3.38 -13.20
N GLY A 162 7.86 4.45 -12.48
CA GLY A 162 6.96 4.41 -11.32
C GLY A 162 7.59 3.85 -10.05
N THR A 163 8.91 3.55 -10.06
CA THR A 163 9.65 3.00 -8.91
C THR A 163 10.46 4.07 -8.17
N THR A 164 10.69 3.86 -6.88
CA THR A 164 11.66 4.64 -6.11
C THR A 164 13.08 4.44 -6.64
N SER A 165 13.36 3.28 -7.22
CA SER A 165 14.68 2.96 -7.78
C SER A 165 15.01 3.81 -9.00
N ALA A 166 14.05 4.04 -9.90
CA ALA A 166 14.21 4.96 -11.02
C ALA A 166 14.48 6.38 -10.50
N THR A 167 13.59 6.89 -9.65
CA THR A 167 13.73 8.24 -9.06
C THR A 167 15.05 8.43 -8.29
N THR A 168 15.53 7.41 -7.57
CA THR A 168 16.81 7.50 -6.87
C THR A 168 17.96 7.70 -7.84
N LEU A 169 17.98 6.95 -8.95
CA LEU A 169 19.07 7.04 -9.94
C LEU A 169 19.04 8.31 -10.78
N GLU A 170 17.96 9.08 -10.77
CA GLU A 170 17.88 10.44 -11.35
C GLU A 170 18.63 11.48 -10.51
N GLY A 171 19.02 11.14 -9.28
CA GLY A 171 19.75 12.04 -8.40
C GLY A 171 21.12 12.44 -8.94
N PRO A 172 21.58 13.70 -8.75
CA PRO A 172 22.82 14.22 -9.32
C PRO A 172 24.07 13.45 -8.88
N GLN A 173 24.03 12.76 -7.75
CA GLN A 173 25.12 11.88 -7.28
C GLN A 173 25.32 10.63 -8.15
N TYR A 174 24.36 10.33 -9.04
CA TYR A 174 24.35 9.15 -9.91
C TYR A 174 24.44 9.52 -11.42
N ASP A 175 24.71 10.78 -11.74
CA ASP A 175 24.75 11.33 -13.11
C ASP A 175 25.78 10.63 -14.04
N ARG A 176 26.76 9.94 -13.45
CA ARG A 176 27.76 9.15 -14.16
C ARG A 176 27.32 7.73 -14.53
N ILE A 177 26.14 7.30 -14.08
CA ILE A 177 25.55 6.00 -14.43
C ILE A 177 24.73 6.16 -15.71
N ALA A 178 24.95 5.29 -16.69
CA ALA A 178 24.14 5.28 -17.91
C ALA A 178 22.81 4.54 -17.65
N VAL A 179 21.88 5.23 -16.94
CA VAL A 179 20.56 4.69 -16.60
C VAL A 179 19.65 4.69 -17.82
N TYR A 180 18.90 3.60 -18.00
CA TYR A 180 17.80 3.54 -18.96
C TYR A 180 16.64 2.71 -18.39
N GLU A 181 15.45 2.95 -18.90
CA GLU A 181 14.24 2.29 -18.43
C GLU A 181 13.73 1.26 -19.43
N GLN A 182 13.15 0.20 -18.89
CA GLN A 182 12.33 -0.77 -19.59
C GLN A 182 10.91 -0.79 -18.97
N PRO A 183 9.89 -1.32 -19.65
CA PRO A 183 8.53 -1.31 -19.12
C PRO A 183 8.37 -2.03 -17.78
N ASP A 184 9.18 -3.05 -17.50
CA ASP A 184 9.05 -3.91 -16.33
C ASP A 184 10.37 -4.60 -15.93
N ALA A 185 10.30 -5.28 -14.76
CA ALA A 185 11.45 -5.99 -14.21
C ALA A 185 11.94 -7.13 -15.12
N SER A 186 11.02 -7.92 -15.67
CA SER A 186 11.35 -9.05 -16.53
C SER A 186 12.12 -8.62 -17.78
N THR A 187 11.75 -7.49 -18.36
CA THR A 187 12.43 -6.92 -19.54
C THR A 187 13.85 -6.48 -19.19
N CYS A 188 14.07 -5.83 -18.03
CA CYS A 188 15.42 -5.50 -17.54
C CYS A 188 16.27 -6.76 -17.32
N ILE A 189 15.69 -7.81 -16.72
CA ILE A 189 16.39 -9.09 -16.51
C ILE A 189 16.76 -9.75 -17.86
N ASN A 190 15.87 -9.68 -18.85
CA ASN A 190 16.16 -10.17 -20.20
C ASN A 190 17.29 -9.38 -20.86
N ASP A 191 17.32 -8.06 -20.70
CA ASP A 191 18.41 -7.20 -21.20
C ASP A 191 19.76 -7.53 -20.52
N LEU A 192 19.76 -7.82 -19.22
CA LEU A 192 20.95 -8.23 -18.50
C LEU A 192 21.45 -9.62 -18.90
N LYS A 193 20.54 -10.59 -18.95
CA LYS A 193 20.87 -12.01 -19.09
C LYS A 193 21.06 -12.44 -20.54
N VAL A 194 20.08 -12.12 -21.39
CA VAL A 194 19.98 -12.65 -22.77
C VAL A 194 20.57 -11.68 -23.77
N LYS A 195 20.04 -10.47 -23.88
CA LYS A 195 20.49 -9.48 -24.86
C LYS A 195 21.85 -8.89 -24.52
N LYS A 196 22.25 -8.90 -23.25
CA LYS A 196 23.50 -8.30 -22.73
C LYS A 196 23.64 -6.81 -23.06
N THR A 197 22.51 -6.13 -23.21
CA THR A 197 22.44 -4.68 -23.41
C THR A 197 22.56 -3.92 -22.10
N ALA A 198 22.22 -4.54 -20.96
CA ALA A 198 22.49 -4.04 -19.61
C ALA A 198 23.82 -4.62 -19.06
N ASP A 199 24.52 -3.80 -18.28
CA ASP A 199 25.62 -4.25 -17.42
C ASP A 199 25.13 -4.63 -16.03
N ALA A 200 24.08 -3.95 -15.54
CA ALA A 200 23.39 -4.25 -14.27
C ALA A 200 21.89 -3.91 -14.35
N VAL A 201 21.12 -4.45 -13.40
CA VAL A 201 19.75 -4.06 -13.10
C VAL A 201 19.73 -3.48 -11.69
N SER A 202 19.10 -2.32 -11.50
CA SER A 202 18.95 -1.71 -10.20
C SER A 202 17.49 -1.64 -9.78
N THR A 203 17.19 -2.21 -8.62
CA THR A 203 15.92 -2.14 -7.90
C THR A 203 16.14 -2.64 -6.47
N ASP A 204 15.06 -2.83 -5.73
CA ASP A 204 15.10 -3.30 -4.34
C ASP A 204 15.65 -4.72 -4.23
N GLN A 205 16.48 -4.96 -3.23
CA GLN A 205 17.15 -6.25 -3.00
C GLN A 205 16.18 -7.42 -2.88
N MET A 206 15.00 -7.23 -2.25
CA MET A 206 13.98 -8.28 -2.21
C MET A 206 13.59 -8.76 -3.61
N ILE A 207 13.41 -7.84 -4.55
CA ILE A 207 13.09 -8.16 -5.95
C ILE A 207 14.28 -8.84 -6.63
N LEU A 208 15.49 -8.30 -6.45
CA LEU A 208 16.70 -8.86 -7.03
C LEU A 208 16.98 -10.29 -6.55
N TYR A 209 16.88 -10.54 -5.24
CA TYR A 209 17.04 -11.88 -4.68
C TYR A 209 15.93 -12.84 -5.15
N GLY A 210 14.72 -12.34 -5.35
CA GLY A 210 13.65 -13.13 -5.97
C GLY A 210 14.04 -13.62 -7.36
N PHE A 211 14.64 -12.78 -8.18
CA PHE A 211 15.12 -13.18 -9.51
C PHE A 211 16.28 -14.20 -9.47
N THR A 212 17.14 -14.18 -8.44
CA THR A 212 18.22 -15.20 -8.33
C THR A 212 17.71 -16.62 -8.14
N GLN A 213 16.50 -16.79 -7.61
CA GLN A 213 15.89 -18.12 -7.43
C GLN A 213 15.65 -18.84 -8.75
N GLU A 214 15.35 -18.08 -9.80
CA GLU A 214 15.04 -18.60 -11.13
C GLU A 214 16.18 -18.39 -12.13
N ASN A 215 17.19 -17.60 -11.77
CA ASN A 215 18.30 -17.23 -12.62
C ASN A 215 19.63 -17.45 -11.89
N PRO A 216 20.11 -18.70 -11.80
CA PRO A 216 21.35 -19.02 -11.08
C PRO A 216 22.60 -18.40 -11.73
N ASP A 217 22.51 -17.91 -12.96
CA ASP A 217 23.53 -17.18 -13.71
C ASP A 217 23.56 -15.67 -13.38
N LEU A 218 22.68 -15.19 -12.51
CA LEU A 218 22.68 -13.85 -11.96
C LEU A 218 23.04 -13.84 -10.48
N LYS A 219 23.51 -12.70 -9.98
CA LYS A 219 23.79 -12.46 -8.55
C LYS A 219 23.46 -11.03 -8.16
N VAL A 220 23.03 -10.84 -6.92
CA VAL A 220 23.00 -9.53 -6.27
C VAL A 220 24.44 -9.17 -5.89
N VAL A 221 24.84 -7.92 -6.11
CA VAL A 221 26.16 -7.43 -5.67
C VAL A 221 26.04 -7.11 -4.19
N PRO A 222 26.86 -7.74 -3.32
CA PRO A 222 26.80 -7.45 -1.90
C PRO A 222 27.32 -6.02 -1.63
N ASP A 223 26.89 -5.45 -0.50
CA ASP A 223 27.38 -4.17 0.04
C ASP A 223 27.20 -2.94 -0.86
N ILE A 224 26.41 -3.06 -1.93
CA ILE A 224 26.01 -1.91 -2.75
C ILE A 224 24.55 -1.60 -2.52
N THR A 225 24.29 -0.42 -1.95
CA THR A 225 22.95 0.12 -1.77
C THR A 225 22.88 1.56 -2.27
N TYR A 226 21.68 1.98 -2.71
CA TYR A 226 21.39 3.33 -3.18
C TYR A 226 20.22 3.92 -2.39
N GLY A 227 20.34 5.21 -2.03
CA GLY A 227 19.30 5.92 -1.32
C GLY A 227 19.07 5.40 0.10
N SER A 228 17.87 5.66 0.62
CA SER A 228 17.41 5.21 1.93
C SER A 228 16.69 3.86 1.82
N ALA A 229 16.45 3.20 2.97
CA ALA A 229 15.62 2.02 3.04
C ALA A 229 14.22 2.28 2.46
N ASN A 230 13.73 1.38 1.63
CA ASN A 230 12.37 1.37 1.11
C ASN A 230 11.46 0.58 2.08
N GLN A 231 10.30 1.16 2.39
CA GLN A 231 9.29 0.61 3.29
C GLN A 231 8.06 0.22 2.46
N TYR A 232 7.81 -1.07 2.24
CA TYR A 232 6.67 -1.51 1.44
C TYR A 232 5.37 -1.48 2.23
N GLY A 233 4.34 -0.87 1.67
CA GLY A 233 3.02 -0.76 2.30
C GLY A 233 1.87 -1.26 1.43
N ILE A 234 0.76 -1.53 2.09
CA ILE A 234 -0.54 -1.81 1.49
C ILE A 234 -1.19 -0.46 1.22
N ALA A 235 -1.31 -0.09 -0.05
CA ALA A 235 -1.87 1.20 -0.44
C ALA A 235 -3.38 1.09 -0.72
N MET A 236 -4.10 2.17 -0.43
CA MET A 236 -5.52 2.37 -0.73
C MET A 236 -5.81 3.84 -1.03
N ALA A 237 -6.96 4.13 -1.65
CA ALA A 237 -7.42 5.49 -1.86
C ALA A 237 -7.63 6.22 -0.53
N LYS A 238 -7.52 7.56 -0.54
CA LYS A 238 -7.91 8.38 0.61
C LYS A 238 -9.40 8.21 0.95
N GLY A 239 -9.73 8.45 2.21
CA GLY A 239 -11.10 8.37 2.71
C GLY A 239 -11.42 7.05 3.43
N HIS A 240 -10.61 6.01 3.27
CA HIS A 240 -10.79 4.70 3.91
C HIS A 240 -9.95 4.53 5.19
N ARG A 241 -9.91 5.59 6.02
CA ARG A 241 -9.05 5.65 7.21
C ARG A 241 -9.29 4.50 8.19
N GLN A 242 -10.56 4.14 8.41
CA GLN A 242 -10.91 3.05 9.34
C GLN A 242 -10.44 1.69 8.82
N ASP A 243 -10.55 1.45 7.52
CA ASP A 243 -10.06 0.21 6.91
C ASP A 243 -8.53 0.16 6.93
N CYS A 244 -7.88 1.29 6.69
CA CYS A 244 -6.43 1.41 6.86
C CYS A 244 -5.97 1.02 8.27
N LEU A 245 -6.66 1.51 9.31
CA LEU A 245 -6.34 1.17 10.70
C LEU A 245 -6.55 -0.32 11.01
N LYS A 246 -7.60 -0.95 10.47
CA LYS A 246 -7.81 -2.40 10.60
C LYS A 246 -6.68 -3.20 9.94
N LEU A 247 -6.23 -2.79 8.74
CA LEU A 247 -5.09 -3.43 8.07
C LEU A 247 -3.78 -3.22 8.82
N ARG A 248 -3.54 -2.03 9.40
CA ARG A 248 -2.39 -1.79 10.28
C ARG A 248 -2.39 -2.75 11.45
N ASP A 249 -3.52 -2.91 12.13
CA ASP A 249 -3.62 -3.77 13.31
C ASP A 249 -3.39 -5.24 12.92
N ALA A 250 -3.97 -5.70 11.81
CA ALA A 250 -3.71 -7.02 11.26
C ALA A 250 -2.23 -7.23 10.88
N LEU A 251 -1.57 -6.21 10.32
CA LEU A 251 -0.13 -6.26 10.05
C LEU A 251 0.71 -6.34 11.32
N ARG A 252 0.33 -5.64 12.39
CA ARG A 252 1.04 -5.71 13.69
C ARG A 252 1.04 -7.12 14.25
N GLU A 253 -0.11 -7.81 14.21
CA GLU A 253 -0.22 -9.20 14.64
C GLU A 253 0.63 -10.11 13.76
N TYR A 254 0.50 -9.99 12.45
CA TYR A 254 1.24 -10.79 11.47
C TYR A 254 2.76 -10.63 11.59
N ILE A 255 3.26 -9.41 11.81
CA ILE A 255 4.69 -9.12 11.99
C ILE A 255 5.15 -9.55 13.39
N GLY A 256 4.28 -9.43 14.41
CA GLY A 256 4.60 -9.71 15.82
C GLY A 256 4.78 -11.19 16.13
N ASP A 257 4.25 -12.09 15.32
CA ASP A 257 4.41 -13.52 15.45
C ASP A 257 5.46 -14.08 14.48
N ASN A 258 5.66 -15.39 14.49
CA ASN A 258 6.64 -16.04 13.60
C ASN A 258 6.14 -16.24 12.17
N THR A 259 4.86 -15.96 11.89
CA THR A 259 4.24 -16.20 10.58
C THR A 259 4.90 -15.36 9.51
N TRP A 260 5.20 -14.08 9.81
CA TRP A 260 5.90 -13.20 8.88
C TRP A 260 7.26 -13.79 8.44
N SER A 261 8.07 -14.23 9.39
CA SER A 261 9.40 -14.78 9.12
C SER A 261 9.34 -16.08 8.32
N GLN A 262 8.37 -16.95 8.60
CA GLN A 262 8.15 -18.19 7.86
C GLN A 262 7.70 -17.92 6.43
N ASP A 263 6.72 -17.02 6.25
CA ASP A 263 6.18 -16.64 4.95
C ASP A 263 7.25 -15.93 4.09
N PHE A 264 8.06 -15.06 4.71
CA PHE A 264 9.17 -14.38 4.04
C PHE A 264 10.23 -15.38 3.57
N ALA A 265 10.72 -16.24 4.45
CA ALA A 265 11.74 -17.24 4.12
C ALA A 265 11.24 -18.27 3.09
N THR A 266 9.94 -18.61 3.12
CA THR A 266 9.32 -19.48 2.12
C THR A 266 9.25 -18.81 0.75
N SER A 267 8.91 -17.52 0.70
CA SER A 267 8.77 -16.77 -0.54
C SER A 267 10.11 -16.34 -1.14
N LEU A 268 11.08 -16.01 -0.30
CA LEU A 268 12.39 -15.46 -0.65
C LEU A 268 13.55 -16.24 -0.03
N PRO A 269 13.64 -17.57 -0.24
CA PRO A 269 14.64 -18.42 0.41
C PRO A 269 16.10 -18.07 0.06
N SER A 270 16.33 -17.30 -0.99
CA SER A 270 17.64 -16.79 -1.38
C SER A 270 18.17 -15.74 -0.40
N ILE A 271 17.30 -14.99 0.28
CA ILE A 271 17.71 -13.95 1.24
C ILE A 271 18.30 -14.58 2.52
N PRO A 272 17.60 -15.46 3.27
CA PRO A 272 18.20 -16.13 4.45
C PRO A 272 19.47 -16.92 4.14
N LYS A 273 19.65 -17.38 2.90
CA LYS A 273 20.88 -18.06 2.47
C LYS A 273 22.05 -17.11 2.24
N ALA A 274 21.77 -15.88 1.83
CA ALA A 274 22.78 -14.88 1.51
C ALA A 274 23.15 -14.01 2.71
N ASP A 275 22.21 -13.80 3.64
CA ASP A 275 22.34 -12.89 4.76
C ASP A 275 21.78 -13.51 6.04
N ALA A 276 22.64 -13.73 7.02
CA ALA A 276 22.28 -14.31 8.33
C ALA A 276 21.49 -13.31 9.20
N THR A 277 21.56 -12.02 8.92
CA THR A 277 20.87 -10.94 9.64
C THR A 277 19.57 -10.50 9.00
N TRP A 278 19.11 -11.23 8.01
CA TRP A 278 17.97 -10.88 7.13
C TRP A 278 16.70 -10.45 7.88
N GLU A 279 16.39 -11.05 9.05
CA GLU A 279 15.22 -10.61 9.81
C GLU A 279 15.38 -9.17 10.30
N THR A 280 16.56 -8.79 10.75
CA THR A 280 16.84 -7.40 11.18
C THR A 280 16.74 -6.42 10.01
N ASP A 281 17.15 -6.85 8.82
CA ASP A 281 17.24 -5.98 7.65
C ASP A 281 15.93 -5.85 6.90
N PHE A 282 15.14 -6.92 6.87
CA PHE A 282 13.90 -6.96 6.07
C PHE A 282 12.61 -6.96 6.87
N LYS A 283 12.60 -7.40 8.14
CA LYS A 283 11.42 -7.39 9.00
C LYS A 283 11.16 -6.00 9.58
N PRO A 284 9.98 -5.39 9.35
CA PRO A 284 9.69 -4.09 9.90
C PRO A 284 9.60 -4.11 11.43
N ARG A 285 10.00 -3.01 12.06
CA ARG A 285 9.71 -2.78 13.48
C ARG A 285 8.26 -2.33 13.64
N ILE A 286 7.62 -2.76 14.71
CA ILE A 286 6.22 -2.40 15.01
C ILE A 286 6.05 -0.87 15.14
N GLU A 287 7.02 -0.18 15.75
CA GLU A 287 7.01 1.28 15.88
C GLU A 287 7.02 1.97 14.50
N THR A 288 7.70 1.38 13.51
CA THR A 288 7.72 1.87 12.13
C THR A 288 6.34 1.67 11.47
N VAL A 289 5.69 0.53 11.68
CA VAL A 289 4.31 0.30 11.23
C VAL A 289 3.37 1.38 11.78
N ASP A 290 3.46 1.69 13.08
CA ASP A 290 2.63 2.70 13.74
C ASP A 290 2.91 4.12 13.25
N SER A 291 4.17 4.43 12.96
CA SER A 291 4.56 5.77 12.56
C SER A 291 4.23 6.10 11.10
N LEU A 292 4.16 5.10 10.22
CA LEU A 292 3.92 5.28 8.79
C LEU A 292 2.49 4.95 8.37
N SER A 293 1.76 4.12 9.12
CA SER A 293 0.41 3.70 8.72
C SER A 293 -0.60 4.82 8.82
N CYS A 294 -1.46 4.90 7.80
CA CYS A 294 -2.69 5.69 7.80
C CYS A 294 -2.44 7.18 8.07
N ARG A 295 -1.47 7.79 7.41
CA ARG A 295 -1.06 9.17 7.61
C ARG A 295 -0.89 9.89 6.29
N ASP A 296 -0.98 11.23 6.35
CA ASP A 296 -0.69 12.09 5.20
C ASP A 296 0.80 12.40 5.07
N ARG A 297 1.57 12.15 6.13
CA ARG A 297 3.04 12.30 6.20
C ARG A 297 3.58 11.47 7.38
N PRO A 298 4.86 11.05 7.34
CA PRO A 298 5.51 10.41 8.49
C PRO A 298 5.43 11.26 9.75
N ARG A 299 5.45 10.63 10.92
CA ARG A 299 5.77 11.36 12.16
C ARG A 299 7.26 11.68 12.14
N THR A 300 7.59 12.92 12.40
CA THR A 300 8.95 13.36 12.69
C THR A 300 9.37 12.87 14.06
#